data_7dde9c1bb1ec87e2d2758a4c0e601c1e
#
_entry.id   7dde9c1bb1ec87e2d2758a4c0e601c1e
#
_cell.length_a   1.000
_cell.length_b   1.000
_cell.length_c   1.000
_cell.angle_alpha   90.00
_cell.angle_beta   90.00
_cell.angle_gamma   90.00
#
_symmetry.space_group_name_H-M   'P 1'
#
loop_
_entity.id
_entity.type
_entity.pdbx_description
1 polymer ?
#
loop_
_entity_poly.entity_id
_entity_poly.type
_entity_poly.pdbx_seq_one_letter_code
_entity_poly.pdbx_strand_id
1 'polypeptide(L)'
;MTYDTVFISDVHLGTNRCDAERFLKFLKELKTKKLVMVGDIIDIACMEKYGTKWKPIHTECVHQILNLAKKGTEVVYILGNHEGQIRRYTNFEHKNFQMVDEYTHKDSKGNKFLCTHGDKYSEYSSGSWKQLVFNKGYEFITPLSMFLERFFRFSLVYYLKNTIRGKNYINQYETDITTYCIQRDKKYDGVICGHIHHGHIRNFGKLTYMCCGDWCDTCSAIVEKNGIYALEKYK
;
A
#
# COMPACT_ATOMS: atom_id res chain seq x y z
N MET A 1 -13.53 -11.12 15.24
CA MET A 1 -13.44 -9.77 15.85
C MET A 1 -13.82 -8.78 14.76
N THR A 2 -14.55 -7.71 15.04
CA THR A 2 -14.93 -6.71 14.03
C THR A 2 -14.08 -5.45 14.27
N TYR A 3 -13.41 -4.97 13.23
CA TYR A 3 -12.63 -3.73 13.26
C TYR A 3 -13.50 -2.54 12.84
N ASP A 4 -13.13 -1.34 13.28
CA ASP A 4 -13.76 -0.12 12.80
C ASP A 4 -13.20 0.20 11.42
N THR A 5 -11.87 0.18 11.26
CA THR A 5 -11.22 0.39 9.96
C THR A 5 -10.03 -0.58 9.78
N VAL A 6 -9.84 -1.04 8.55
CA VAL A 6 -8.67 -1.82 8.16
C VAL A 6 -8.00 -1.13 6.96
N PHE A 7 -6.67 -0.99 7.02
CA PHE A 7 -5.85 -0.37 5.98
C PHE A 7 -4.90 -1.43 5.40
N ILE A 8 -4.90 -1.55 4.08
CA ILE A 8 -4.02 -2.44 3.33
C ILE A 8 -3.34 -1.67 2.21
N SER A 9 -2.16 -2.10 1.78
CA SER A 9 -1.47 -1.55 0.62
C SER A 9 -0.63 -2.61 -0.10
N ASP A 10 -0.10 -2.26 -1.26
CA ASP A 10 0.94 -3.02 -1.95
C ASP A 10 0.56 -4.51 -2.16
N VAL A 11 -0.63 -4.73 -2.70
CA VAL A 11 -1.15 -6.08 -2.99
C VAL A 11 -0.59 -6.61 -4.31
N HIS A 12 -0.45 -5.72 -5.31
CA HIS A 12 0.10 -6.03 -6.64
C HIS A 12 -0.61 -7.17 -7.37
N LEU A 13 -1.96 -7.18 -7.35
CA LEU A 13 -2.75 -8.09 -8.20
C LEU A 13 -2.38 -7.89 -9.68
N GLY A 14 -2.23 -8.96 -10.42
CA GLY A 14 -1.72 -8.94 -11.80
C GLY A 14 -0.25 -9.34 -11.91
N THR A 15 0.41 -9.59 -10.77
CA THR A 15 1.79 -10.09 -10.74
C THR A 15 1.88 -11.47 -10.09
N ASN A 16 3.04 -12.13 -10.25
CA ASN A 16 3.33 -13.39 -9.54
C ASN A 16 3.78 -13.17 -8.10
N ARG A 17 4.08 -11.93 -7.71
CA ARG A 17 4.55 -11.57 -6.37
C ARG A 17 3.43 -11.59 -5.33
N CYS A 18 2.21 -11.23 -5.76
CA CYS A 18 1.06 -11.21 -4.88
C CYS A 18 0.76 -12.60 -4.31
N ASP A 19 0.68 -12.74 -3.00
CA ASP A 19 0.09 -13.92 -2.35
C ASP A 19 -1.46 -13.81 -2.38
N ALA A 20 -2.00 -13.97 -3.59
CA ALA A 20 -3.42 -13.76 -3.85
C ALA A 20 -4.31 -14.77 -3.09
N GLU A 21 -3.81 -15.97 -2.78
CA GLU A 21 -4.56 -16.97 -2.02
C GLU A 21 -4.75 -16.52 -0.58
N ARG A 22 -3.68 -16.05 0.04
CA ARG A 22 -3.72 -15.51 1.41
C ARG A 22 -4.52 -14.22 1.48
N PHE A 23 -4.36 -13.34 0.50
CA PHE A 23 -5.15 -12.12 0.40
C PHE A 23 -6.64 -12.40 0.24
N LEU A 24 -7.03 -13.35 -0.61
CA LEU A 24 -8.41 -13.76 -0.78
C LEU A 24 -9.00 -14.36 0.51
N LYS A 25 -8.22 -15.20 1.20
CA LYS A 25 -8.62 -15.76 2.50
C LYS A 25 -8.88 -14.65 3.52
N PHE A 26 -7.93 -13.70 3.63
CA PHE A 26 -8.10 -12.53 4.49
C PHE A 26 -9.38 -11.75 4.17
N LEU A 27 -9.63 -11.44 2.90
CA LEU A 27 -10.84 -10.70 2.48
C LEU A 27 -12.14 -11.45 2.81
N LYS A 28 -12.15 -12.79 2.71
CA LYS A 28 -13.31 -13.63 3.05
C LYS A 28 -13.60 -13.64 4.56
N GLU A 29 -12.57 -13.58 5.39
CA GLU A 29 -12.66 -13.59 6.85
C GLU A 29 -12.83 -12.17 7.44
N LEU A 30 -12.57 -11.13 6.66
CA LEU A 30 -12.57 -9.74 7.09
C LEU A 30 -13.96 -9.28 7.57
N LYS A 31 -13.98 -8.76 8.79
CA LYS A 31 -15.15 -8.11 9.39
C LYS A 31 -14.76 -6.69 9.80
N THR A 32 -15.12 -5.72 9.00
CA THR A 32 -14.80 -4.30 9.24
C THR A 32 -15.93 -3.40 8.74
N LYS A 33 -16.06 -2.22 9.36
CA LYS A 33 -16.98 -1.19 8.90
C LYS A 33 -16.40 -0.45 7.68
N LYS A 34 -15.06 -0.27 7.66
CA LYS A 34 -14.35 0.44 6.60
C LYS A 34 -13.09 -0.31 6.18
N LEU A 35 -12.87 -0.41 4.87
CA LEU A 35 -11.63 -0.92 4.24
C LEU A 35 -10.99 0.20 3.44
N VAL A 36 -9.78 0.62 3.81
CA VAL A 36 -9.00 1.62 3.09
C VAL A 36 -7.84 0.92 2.39
N MET A 37 -7.87 0.91 1.07
CA MET A 37 -6.83 0.36 0.21
C MET A 37 -5.87 1.49 -0.16
N VAL A 38 -4.64 1.45 0.36
CA VAL A 38 -3.68 2.56 0.35
C VAL A 38 -2.66 2.40 -0.80
N GLY A 39 -3.18 2.20 -2.01
CA GLY A 39 -2.41 2.15 -3.25
C GLY A 39 -1.73 0.83 -3.57
N ASP A 40 -1.36 0.69 -4.85
CA ASP A 40 -0.70 -0.48 -5.43
C ASP A 40 -1.46 -1.79 -5.18
N ILE A 41 -2.79 -1.73 -5.33
CA ILE A 41 -3.66 -2.90 -5.20
C ILE A 41 -3.65 -3.72 -6.48
N ILE A 42 -3.74 -3.04 -7.64
CA ILE A 42 -3.67 -3.64 -8.97
C ILE A 42 -2.42 -3.14 -9.68
N ASP A 43 -1.54 -4.03 -10.08
CA ASP A 43 -0.28 -3.67 -10.72
C ASP A 43 -0.44 -3.52 -12.24
N ILE A 44 -1.12 -2.44 -12.65
CA ILE A 44 -1.34 -2.13 -14.06
C ILE A 44 -0.01 -1.87 -14.77
N ALA A 45 0.91 -1.16 -14.10
CA ALA A 45 2.22 -0.81 -14.64
C ALA A 45 3.05 -2.06 -15.00
N CYS A 46 3.08 -3.09 -14.14
CA CYS A 46 3.77 -4.35 -14.45
C CYS A 46 3.06 -5.14 -15.56
N MET A 47 1.74 -5.16 -15.57
CA MET A 47 0.99 -5.83 -16.64
C MET A 47 1.29 -5.21 -18.01
N GLU A 48 1.34 -3.89 -18.12
CA GLU A 48 1.68 -3.19 -19.37
C GLU A 48 3.15 -3.37 -19.75
N LYS A 49 4.07 -3.13 -18.80
CA LYS A 49 5.52 -3.11 -19.11
C LYS A 49 6.10 -4.50 -19.37
N TYR A 50 5.63 -5.52 -18.65
CA TYR A 50 6.23 -6.85 -18.62
C TYR A 50 5.30 -7.97 -19.09
N GLY A 51 4.05 -7.65 -19.48
CA GLY A 51 3.08 -8.64 -19.94
C GLY A 51 2.72 -9.67 -18.87
N THR A 52 2.75 -9.32 -17.60
CA THR A 52 2.30 -10.21 -16.51
C THR A 52 0.82 -10.54 -16.67
N LYS A 53 0.44 -11.77 -16.28
CA LYS A 53 -0.91 -12.27 -16.56
C LYS A 53 -1.83 -12.09 -15.38
N TRP A 54 -3.01 -11.58 -15.66
CA TRP A 54 -4.12 -11.64 -14.74
C TRP A 54 -4.60 -13.08 -14.54
N LYS A 55 -4.65 -13.54 -13.30
CA LYS A 55 -5.09 -14.89 -12.93
C LYS A 55 -6.54 -14.87 -12.46
N PRO A 56 -7.29 -16.01 -12.59
CA PRO A 56 -8.67 -16.10 -12.08
C PRO A 56 -8.80 -15.68 -10.60
N ILE A 57 -7.85 -16.06 -9.76
CA ILE A 57 -7.85 -15.69 -8.33
C ILE A 57 -7.77 -14.17 -8.09
N HIS A 58 -7.12 -13.41 -8.98
CA HIS A 58 -7.11 -11.94 -8.87
C HIS A 58 -8.53 -11.37 -9.09
N THR A 59 -9.28 -11.96 -10.02
CA THR A 59 -10.71 -11.61 -10.21
C THR A 59 -11.53 -11.93 -8.97
N GLU A 60 -11.29 -13.07 -8.32
CA GLU A 60 -11.96 -13.42 -7.06
C GLU A 60 -11.66 -12.42 -5.95
N CYS A 61 -10.41 -11.94 -5.83
CA CYS A 61 -10.05 -10.89 -4.87
C CYS A 61 -10.85 -9.61 -5.12
N VAL A 62 -10.91 -9.15 -6.38
CA VAL A 62 -11.68 -7.95 -6.76
C VAL A 62 -13.17 -8.16 -6.48
N HIS A 63 -13.75 -9.32 -6.85
CA HIS A 63 -15.13 -9.64 -6.52
C HIS A 63 -15.40 -9.60 -5.02
N GLN A 64 -14.48 -10.11 -4.21
CA GLN A 64 -14.64 -10.08 -2.75
C GLN A 64 -14.60 -8.67 -2.18
N ILE A 65 -13.74 -7.79 -2.69
CA ILE A 65 -13.73 -6.36 -2.31
C ILE A 65 -15.07 -5.70 -2.65
N LEU A 66 -15.58 -5.92 -3.86
CA LEU A 66 -16.89 -5.39 -4.27
C LEU A 66 -18.04 -5.98 -3.44
N ASN A 67 -17.94 -7.25 -3.05
CA ASN A 67 -18.92 -7.88 -2.15
C ASN A 67 -18.91 -7.27 -0.75
N LEU A 68 -17.75 -6.88 -0.21
CA LEU A 68 -17.68 -6.14 1.06
C LEU A 68 -18.42 -4.81 0.94
N ALA A 69 -18.19 -4.03 -0.12
CA ALA A 69 -18.92 -2.79 -0.37
C ALA A 69 -20.42 -3.02 -0.51
N LYS A 70 -20.84 -4.06 -1.24
CA LYS A 70 -22.25 -4.43 -1.40
C LYS A 70 -22.92 -4.79 -0.07
N LYS A 71 -22.17 -5.38 0.86
CA LYS A 71 -22.66 -5.76 2.21
C LYS A 71 -22.63 -4.60 3.21
N GLY A 72 -22.24 -3.40 2.79
CA GLY A 72 -22.28 -2.20 3.62
C GLY A 72 -20.92 -1.76 4.20
N THR A 73 -19.82 -2.47 3.92
CA THR A 73 -18.48 -1.98 4.26
C THR A 73 -18.15 -0.77 3.39
N GLU A 74 -17.75 0.34 3.99
CA GLU A 74 -17.22 1.49 3.25
C GLU A 74 -15.84 1.12 2.69
N VAL A 75 -15.67 1.19 1.37
CA VAL A 75 -14.43 0.87 0.68
C VAL A 75 -13.83 2.14 0.06
N VAL A 76 -12.65 2.50 0.50
CA VAL A 76 -11.88 3.64 -0.04
C VAL A 76 -10.68 3.10 -0.78
N TYR A 77 -10.56 3.40 -2.08
CA TYR A 77 -9.44 3.01 -2.91
C TYR A 77 -8.58 4.25 -3.20
N ILE A 78 -7.42 4.33 -2.55
CA ILE A 78 -6.40 5.33 -2.83
C ILE A 78 -5.48 4.76 -3.91
N LEU A 79 -5.19 5.52 -4.96
CA LEU A 79 -4.35 5.05 -6.06
C LEU A 79 -2.86 5.22 -5.74
N GLY A 80 -2.07 4.19 -6.07
CA GLY A 80 -0.61 4.21 -6.00
C GLY A 80 0.05 4.51 -7.35
N ASN A 81 1.37 4.38 -7.41
CA ASN A 81 2.13 4.63 -8.64
C ASN A 81 1.96 3.51 -9.68
N HIS A 82 1.62 2.28 -9.28
CA HIS A 82 1.32 1.19 -10.20
C HIS A 82 -0.07 1.29 -10.85
N GLU A 83 -0.92 2.20 -10.36
CA GLU A 83 -2.22 2.54 -10.95
C GLU A 83 -2.23 3.90 -11.64
N GLY A 84 -1.06 4.43 -12.02
CA GLY A 84 -0.93 5.77 -12.62
C GLY A 84 -1.83 5.99 -13.84
N GLN A 85 -2.08 4.96 -14.64
CA GLN A 85 -2.90 5.01 -15.85
C GLN A 85 -4.37 5.33 -15.57
N ILE A 86 -4.88 4.96 -14.39
CA ILE A 86 -6.27 5.19 -14.01
C ILE A 86 -6.46 6.39 -13.08
N ARG A 87 -5.40 7.13 -12.74
CA ARG A 87 -5.50 8.35 -11.89
C ARG A 87 -6.44 9.42 -12.45
N ARG A 88 -6.64 9.47 -13.76
CA ARG A 88 -7.62 10.38 -14.40
C ARG A 88 -9.08 10.09 -14.00
N TYR A 89 -9.34 8.93 -13.39
CA TYR A 89 -10.66 8.53 -12.91
C TYR A 89 -10.81 8.68 -11.39
N THR A 90 -9.90 9.37 -10.72
CA THR A 90 -10.08 9.75 -9.31
C THR A 90 -11.33 10.58 -9.12
N ASN A 91 -11.84 10.61 -7.89
CA ASN A 91 -13.15 11.16 -7.53
C ASN A 91 -14.35 10.35 -8.05
N PHE A 92 -14.13 9.08 -8.43
CA PHE A 92 -15.22 8.16 -8.67
C PHE A 92 -15.83 7.73 -7.34
N GLU A 93 -17.16 7.83 -7.24
CA GLU A 93 -17.91 7.39 -6.08
C GLU A 93 -19.17 6.63 -6.55
N HIS A 94 -19.38 5.46 -5.97
CA HIS A 94 -20.60 4.68 -6.18
C HIS A 94 -20.96 3.91 -4.90
N LYS A 95 -22.09 4.27 -4.27
CA LYS A 95 -22.55 3.65 -3.00
C LYS A 95 -21.45 3.69 -1.93
N ASN A 96 -21.04 2.52 -1.44
CA ASN A 96 -20.03 2.35 -0.41
C ASN A 96 -18.59 2.19 -0.98
N PHE A 97 -18.34 2.55 -2.24
CA PHE A 97 -17.04 2.48 -2.89
C PHE A 97 -16.65 3.85 -3.44
N GLN A 98 -15.46 4.33 -3.08
CA GLN A 98 -14.88 5.55 -3.64
C GLN A 98 -13.43 5.34 -4.06
N MET A 99 -12.99 6.07 -5.09
CA MET A 99 -11.62 6.08 -5.60
C MET A 99 -11.06 7.48 -5.54
N VAL A 100 -9.94 7.66 -4.85
CA VAL A 100 -9.34 8.97 -4.56
C VAL A 100 -7.81 8.92 -4.66
N ASP A 101 -7.15 10.08 -4.75
CA ASP A 101 -5.69 10.18 -4.66
C ASP A 101 -5.19 10.18 -3.21
N GLU A 102 -5.98 10.75 -2.31
CA GLU A 102 -5.68 10.84 -0.88
C GLU A 102 -7.00 10.85 -0.10
N TYR A 103 -6.95 10.39 1.14
CA TYR A 103 -8.12 10.31 2.00
C TYR A 103 -7.79 10.80 3.41
N THR A 104 -8.68 11.56 4.02
CA THR A 104 -8.57 11.93 5.43
C THR A 104 -9.40 10.96 6.26
N HIS A 105 -8.73 10.04 6.96
CA HIS A 105 -9.38 9.19 7.94
C HIS A 105 -9.56 9.92 9.26
N LYS A 106 -10.76 9.82 9.83
CA LYS A 106 -11.05 10.31 11.19
C LYS A 106 -11.46 9.12 12.04
N ASP A 107 -10.71 8.86 13.09
CA ASP A 107 -11.00 7.77 14.02
C ASP A 107 -12.12 8.12 15.04
N SER A 108 -12.51 7.13 15.83
CA SER A 108 -13.57 7.30 16.85
C SER A 108 -13.21 8.27 17.97
N LYS A 109 -11.92 8.60 18.16
CA LYS A 109 -11.43 9.59 19.14
C LYS A 109 -11.34 11.00 18.55
N GLY A 110 -11.61 11.15 17.26
CA GLY A 110 -11.54 12.42 16.54
C GLY A 110 -10.17 12.74 15.96
N ASN A 111 -9.17 11.86 16.12
CA ASN A 111 -7.86 12.03 15.48
C ASN A 111 -7.99 11.92 13.97
N LYS A 112 -7.20 12.73 13.25
CA LYS A 112 -7.19 12.80 11.79
C LYS A 112 -5.88 12.27 11.23
N PHE A 113 -5.97 11.32 10.31
CA PHE A 113 -4.84 10.72 9.62
C PHE A 113 -4.92 10.99 8.12
N LEU A 114 -3.83 11.48 7.55
CA LEU A 114 -3.67 11.53 6.10
C LEU A 114 -3.39 10.12 5.59
N CYS A 115 -4.28 9.57 4.76
CA CYS A 115 -4.06 8.33 4.06
C CYS A 115 -3.61 8.65 2.62
N THR A 116 -2.43 8.18 2.25
CA THR A 116 -1.83 8.39 0.92
C THR A 116 -0.91 7.22 0.61
N HIS A 117 -0.77 6.83 -0.67
CA HIS A 117 0.15 5.74 -0.99
C HIS A 117 1.59 6.08 -0.61
N GLY A 118 2.03 7.29 -0.87
CA GLY A 118 3.33 7.78 -0.42
C GLY A 118 4.41 7.82 -1.50
N ASP A 119 4.12 7.40 -2.73
CA ASP A 119 5.02 7.41 -3.88
C ASP A 119 5.60 8.80 -4.17
N LYS A 120 4.78 9.85 -4.01
CA LYS A 120 5.16 11.25 -4.24
C LYS A 120 6.28 11.74 -3.33
N TYR A 121 6.48 11.12 -2.17
CA TYR A 121 7.47 11.54 -1.17
C TYR A 121 8.81 10.84 -1.32
N SER A 122 8.87 9.72 -2.02
CA SER A 122 10.12 9.03 -2.34
C SER A 122 10.97 9.80 -3.35
N GLU A 123 10.36 10.67 -4.15
CA GLU A 123 11.05 11.51 -5.13
C GLU A 123 11.74 12.73 -4.50
N TYR A 124 11.21 13.26 -3.40
CA TYR A 124 11.77 14.43 -2.71
C TYR A 124 13.13 14.16 -2.04
N SER A 125 13.35 12.93 -1.58
CA SER A 125 14.62 12.52 -0.95
C SER A 125 15.75 12.27 -1.95
N SER A 126 15.53 12.39 -3.25
CA SER A 126 16.28 11.67 -4.25
C SER A 126 16.88 12.47 -5.40
N GLY A 127 17.09 13.76 -5.27
CA GLY A 127 17.82 14.60 -6.25
C GLY A 127 19.28 14.18 -6.50
N SER A 128 19.67 12.94 -6.19
CA SER A 128 21.02 12.43 -6.32
C SER A 128 21.18 11.58 -7.59
N TRP A 129 22.29 11.81 -8.34
CA TRP A 129 22.77 10.97 -9.44
C TRP A 129 22.79 9.45 -9.11
N LYS A 130 22.93 9.10 -7.84
CA LYS A 130 22.87 7.72 -7.32
C LYS A 130 21.52 7.07 -7.59
N GLN A 131 20.44 7.82 -7.62
CA GLN A 131 19.11 7.30 -7.93
C GLN A 131 18.91 7.05 -9.42
N LEU A 132 19.50 7.89 -10.28
CA LEU A 132 19.50 7.65 -11.74
C LEU A 132 20.22 6.33 -12.07
N VAL A 133 21.37 6.07 -11.41
CA VAL A 133 22.11 4.81 -11.56
C VAL A 133 21.33 3.64 -10.98
N PHE A 134 20.68 3.84 -9.83
CA PHE A 134 19.87 2.80 -9.20
C PHE A 134 18.62 2.46 -10.03
N ASN A 135 17.93 3.46 -10.58
CA ASN A 135 16.75 3.25 -11.42
C ASN A 135 17.10 2.50 -12.72
N LYS A 136 18.23 2.85 -13.37
CA LYS A 136 18.73 2.10 -14.53
C LYS A 136 19.13 0.67 -14.16
N GLY A 137 19.86 0.48 -13.07
CA GLY A 137 20.20 -0.86 -12.55
C GLY A 137 18.96 -1.68 -12.21
N TYR A 138 17.96 -1.05 -11.62
CA TYR A 138 16.67 -1.66 -11.29
C TYR A 138 15.93 -2.17 -12.54
N GLU A 139 15.95 -1.41 -13.63
CA GLU A 139 15.34 -1.83 -14.92
C GLU A 139 16.00 -3.08 -15.52
N PHE A 140 17.32 -3.24 -15.34
CA PHE A 140 18.04 -4.45 -15.77
C PHE A 140 17.79 -5.67 -14.88
N ILE A 141 17.68 -5.45 -13.57
CA ILE A 141 17.54 -6.54 -12.58
C ILE A 141 16.08 -7.03 -12.52
N THR A 142 15.10 -6.17 -12.81
CA THR A 142 13.69 -6.52 -12.71
C THR A 142 13.28 -7.72 -13.58
N PRO A 143 13.66 -7.85 -14.87
CA PRO A 143 13.31 -9.01 -15.68
C PRO A 143 13.90 -10.32 -15.11
N LEU A 144 15.14 -10.27 -14.61
CA LEU A 144 15.78 -11.42 -13.96
C LEU A 144 15.08 -11.78 -12.65
N SER A 145 14.71 -10.77 -11.84
CA SER A 145 13.95 -10.98 -10.62
C SER A 145 12.60 -11.63 -10.92
N MET A 146 11.88 -11.15 -11.93
CA MET A 146 10.59 -11.73 -12.36
C MET A 146 10.73 -13.16 -12.85
N PHE A 147 11.83 -13.49 -13.55
CA PHE A 147 12.15 -14.86 -13.95
C PHE A 147 12.37 -15.75 -12.73
N LEU A 148 13.15 -15.29 -11.74
CA LEU A 148 13.43 -16.03 -10.51
C LEU A 148 12.16 -16.18 -9.65
N GLU A 149 11.33 -15.16 -9.56
CA GLU A 149 10.04 -15.20 -8.87
C GLU A 149 9.09 -16.24 -9.44
N ARG A 150 9.13 -16.42 -10.77
CA ARG A 150 8.30 -17.43 -11.46
C ARG A 150 8.62 -18.86 -11.05
N PHE A 151 9.90 -19.16 -10.76
CA PHE A 151 10.38 -20.51 -10.46
C PHE A 151 10.65 -20.76 -8.97
N PHE A 152 11.09 -19.75 -8.23
CA PHE A 152 11.61 -19.90 -6.88
C PHE A 152 10.85 -19.10 -5.80
N ARG A 153 9.82 -18.32 -6.17
CA ARG A 153 9.15 -17.35 -5.28
C ARG A 153 10.13 -16.39 -4.58
N PHE A 154 11.30 -16.17 -5.18
CA PHE A 154 12.35 -15.31 -4.64
C PHE A 154 12.44 -14.01 -5.44
N SER A 155 12.20 -12.87 -4.78
CA SER A 155 12.38 -11.56 -5.38
C SER A 155 13.77 -11.02 -5.12
N LEU A 156 14.64 -11.10 -6.15
CA LEU A 156 15.98 -10.48 -6.10
C LEU A 156 15.88 -8.97 -5.86
N VAL A 157 14.90 -8.32 -6.45
CA VAL A 157 14.64 -6.88 -6.27
C VAL A 157 14.28 -6.56 -4.83
N TYR A 158 13.41 -7.33 -4.20
CA TYR A 158 13.06 -7.16 -2.78
C TYR A 158 14.28 -7.34 -1.87
N TYR A 159 15.05 -8.41 -2.11
CA TYR A 159 16.27 -8.67 -1.35
C TYR A 159 17.27 -7.52 -1.46
N LEU A 160 17.51 -7.01 -2.67
CA LEU A 160 18.42 -5.88 -2.92
C LEU A 160 17.87 -4.57 -2.31
N LYS A 161 16.56 -4.31 -2.42
CA LYS A 161 15.94 -3.15 -1.76
C LYS A 161 16.16 -3.17 -0.25
N ASN A 162 15.91 -4.29 0.40
CA ASN A 162 16.04 -4.41 1.85
C ASN A 162 17.49 -4.40 2.33
N THR A 163 18.44 -4.88 1.52
CA THR A 163 19.86 -4.94 1.88
C THR A 163 20.61 -3.65 1.53
N ILE A 164 20.32 -3.04 0.37
CA ILE A 164 21.05 -1.86 -0.14
C ILE A 164 20.41 -0.54 0.33
N ARG A 165 19.08 -0.46 0.42
CA ARG A 165 18.39 0.76 0.87
C ARG A 165 18.52 1.00 2.38
N GLY A 166 18.65 -0.05 3.16
CA GLY A 166 18.96 0.02 4.58
C GLY A 166 18.04 0.92 5.41
N LYS A 167 18.26 0.92 6.72
CA LYS A 167 17.52 1.74 7.71
C LYS A 167 17.49 3.25 7.38
N ASN A 168 18.53 3.76 6.72
CA ASN A 168 18.64 5.20 6.40
C ASN A 168 17.59 5.65 5.38
N TYR A 169 17.28 4.84 4.35
CA TYR A 169 16.25 5.16 3.38
C TYR A 169 14.86 5.17 4.02
N ILE A 170 14.56 4.15 4.83
CA ILE A 170 13.27 4.07 5.54
C ILE A 170 13.11 5.28 6.45
N ASN A 171 14.12 5.59 7.27
CA ASN A 171 14.08 6.74 8.16
C ASN A 171 13.92 8.08 7.41
N GLN A 172 14.59 8.24 6.26
CA GLN A 172 14.46 9.46 5.45
C GLN A 172 13.05 9.58 4.88
N TYR A 173 12.52 8.51 4.28
CA TYR A 173 11.17 8.49 3.75
C TYR A 173 10.10 8.81 4.81
N GLU A 174 10.22 8.21 6.00
CA GLU A 174 9.31 8.48 7.12
C GLU A 174 9.37 9.95 7.56
N THR A 175 10.59 10.52 7.60
CA THR A 175 10.79 11.92 7.93
C THR A 175 10.17 12.84 6.88
N ASP A 176 10.35 12.54 5.61
CA ASP A 176 9.85 13.35 4.50
C ASP A 176 8.32 13.35 4.47
N ILE A 177 7.68 12.20 4.57
CA ILE A 177 6.21 12.10 4.55
C ILE A 177 5.57 12.71 5.80
N THR A 178 6.18 12.56 6.97
CA THR A 178 5.67 13.18 8.21
C THR A 178 5.85 14.69 8.19
N THR A 179 6.97 15.19 7.66
CA THR A 179 7.23 16.63 7.47
C THR A 179 6.20 17.24 6.52
N TYR A 180 5.91 16.56 5.41
CA TYR A 180 4.86 16.99 4.49
C TYR A 180 3.48 17.05 5.17
N CYS A 181 3.14 16.03 5.94
CA CYS A 181 1.88 15.98 6.68
C CYS A 181 1.72 17.22 7.61
N ILE A 182 2.82 17.61 8.27
CA ILE A 182 2.86 18.82 9.12
C ILE A 182 2.71 20.11 8.29
N GLN A 183 3.40 20.20 7.16
CA GLN A 183 3.42 21.40 6.33
C GLN A 183 2.08 21.64 5.63
N ARG A 184 1.42 20.56 5.20
CA ARG A 184 0.17 20.64 4.44
C ARG A 184 -1.02 21.06 5.30
N ASP A 185 -1.19 20.44 6.45
CA ASP A 185 -2.25 20.78 7.40
C ASP A 185 -1.81 20.41 8.82
N LYS A 186 -1.53 21.41 9.64
CA LYS A 186 -1.15 21.24 11.06
C LYS A 186 -2.21 20.50 11.90
N LYS A 187 -3.33 20.07 11.28
CA LYS A 187 -4.43 19.37 11.94
C LYS A 187 -4.38 17.86 11.83
N TYR A 188 -3.39 17.28 11.15
CA TYR A 188 -3.22 15.83 11.14
C TYR A 188 -2.48 15.34 12.38
N ASP A 189 -2.97 14.25 12.95
CA ASP A 189 -2.36 13.53 14.08
C ASP A 189 -1.40 12.43 13.58
N GLY A 190 -1.39 12.17 12.27
CA GLY A 190 -0.48 11.23 11.66
C GLY A 190 -0.74 10.94 10.19
N VAL A 191 0.01 9.97 9.67
CA VAL A 191 -0.07 9.50 8.28
C VAL A 191 -0.16 7.98 8.23
N ILE A 192 -1.00 7.46 7.31
CA ILE A 192 -1.11 6.05 7.00
C ILE A 192 -0.73 5.87 5.52
N CYS A 193 0.29 5.06 5.25
CA CYS A 193 0.85 4.91 3.91
C CYS A 193 1.22 3.47 3.56
N GLY A 194 1.64 3.26 2.30
CA GLY A 194 2.23 2.03 1.75
C GLY A 194 3.60 2.29 1.14
N HIS A 195 3.81 1.82 -0.10
CA HIS A 195 4.91 2.08 -1.03
C HIS A 195 6.27 1.47 -0.66
N ILE A 196 6.70 1.54 0.60
CA ILE A 196 8.01 1.03 1.00
C ILE A 196 8.01 -0.46 1.37
N HIS A 197 6.84 -1.10 1.41
CA HIS A 197 6.66 -2.52 1.78
C HIS A 197 7.21 -2.89 3.17
N HIS A 198 7.27 -1.92 4.08
CA HIS A 198 7.81 -2.12 5.43
C HIS A 198 6.77 -1.76 6.48
N GLY A 199 5.95 -2.76 6.83
CA GLY A 199 4.83 -2.57 7.76
C GLY A 199 5.32 -2.29 9.19
N HIS A 200 4.98 -1.11 9.73
CA HIS A 200 5.24 -0.77 11.12
C HIS A 200 4.49 0.51 11.54
N ILE A 201 4.46 0.74 12.84
CA ILE A 201 3.90 1.94 13.47
C ILE A 201 5.02 2.62 14.25
N ARG A 202 5.20 3.94 14.06
CA ARG A 202 6.22 4.73 14.74
C ARG A 202 5.69 6.12 15.10
N ASN A 203 6.08 6.62 16.27
CA ASN A 203 5.71 7.96 16.71
C ASN A 203 6.84 8.96 16.43
N PHE A 204 6.48 10.10 15.84
CA PHE A 204 7.34 11.27 15.58
C PHE A 204 6.81 12.46 16.40
N GLY A 205 7.22 12.54 17.64
CA GLY A 205 6.65 13.54 18.57
C GLY A 205 5.16 13.32 18.78
N LYS A 206 4.34 14.25 18.29
CA LYS A 206 2.86 14.15 18.36
C LYS A 206 2.23 13.43 17.17
N LEU A 207 3.01 13.17 16.12
CA LEU A 207 2.52 12.51 14.90
C LEU A 207 2.77 11.01 14.95
N THR A 208 1.78 10.24 14.51
CA THR A 208 1.91 8.79 14.32
C THR A 208 2.08 8.47 12.84
N TYR A 209 3.20 7.83 12.50
CA TYR A 209 3.44 7.24 11.19
C TYR A 209 3.02 5.78 11.20
N MET A 210 2.27 5.36 10.19
CA MET A 210 1.81 3.98 10.02
C MET A 210 2.00 3.54 8.57
N CYS A 211 2.76 2.46 8.35
CA CYS A 211 2.89 1.82 7.05
C CYS A 211 2.19 0.46 7.06
N CYS A 212 1.33 0.22 6.07
CA CYS A 212 0.52 -1.00 6.01
C CYS A 212 1.35 -2.26 5.71
N GLY A 213 2.55 -2.11 5.12
CA GLY A 213 3.35 -3.23 4.62
C GLY A 213 2.93 -3.64 3.22
N ASP A 214 2.83 -4.94 2.95
CA ASP A 214 2.50 -5.49 1.64
C ASP A 214 1.78 -6.85 1.72
N TRP A 215 1.29 -7.34 0.57
CA TRP A 215 0.70 -8.68 0.39
C TRP A 215 1.50 -9.55 -0.57
N CYS A 216 2.78 -9.24 -0.70
CA CYS A 216 3.76 -10.02 -1.47
C CYS A 216 4.63 -10.89 -0.56
N ASP A 217 5.18 -10.28 0.49
CA ASP A 217 6.18 -10.91 1.35
C ASP A 217 5.75 -10.93 2.82
N THR A 218 5.19 -9.82 3.34
CA THR A 218 4.88 -9.67 4.77
C THR A 218 3.44 -10.02 5.12
N CYS A 219 2.52 -9.88 4.19
CA CYS A 219 1.08 -10.10 4.33
C CYS A 219 0.53 -9.43 5.59
N SER A 220 0.54 -8.10 5.59
CA SER A 220 0.18 -7.31 6.77
C SER A 220 -0.86 -6.23 6.47
N ALA A 221 -1.54 -5.78 7.53
CA ALA A 221 -2.49 -4.69 7.51
C ALA A 221 -2.41 -3.87 8.80
N ILE A 222 -2.70 -2.57 8.71
CA ILE A 222 -3.01 -1.77 9.90
C ILE A 222 -4.49 -1.96 10.21
N VAL A 223 -4.80 -2.30 11.43
CA VAL A 223 -6.17 -2.43 11.92
C VAL A 223 -6.46 -1.37 12.98
N GLU A 224 -7.67 -0.83 12.95
CA GLU A 224 -8.14 0.16 13.93
C GLU A 224 -9.38 -0.37 14.62
N LYS A 225 -9.39 -0.26 15.96
CA LYS A 225 -10.54 -0.54 16.78
C LYS A 225 -10.61 0.44 17.94
N ASN A 226 -11.71 1.20 18.05
CA ASN A 226 -11.92 2.20 19.10
C ASN A 226 -10.76 3.23 19.19
N GLY A 227 -10.19 3.65 18.05
CA GLY A 227 -9.06 4.57 17.97
C GLY A 227 -7.74 3.99 18.52
N ILE A 228 -7.60 2.67 18.52
CA ILE A 228 -6.35 1.95 18.80
C ILE A 228 -5.91 1.25 17.53
N TYR A 229 -4.67 1.50 17.15
CA TYR A 229 -4.07 0.97 15.92
C TYR A 229 -3.09 -0.15 16.22
N ALA A 230 -3.08 -1.17 15.39
CA ALA A 230 -2.11 -2.27 15.44
C ALA A 230 -1.72 -2.71 14.03
N LEU A 231 -0.47 -3.17 13.88
CA LEU A 231 -0.04 -3.90 12.70
C LEU A 231 -0.31 -5.39 12.92
N GLU A 232 -1.14 -5.98 12.09
CA GLU A 232 -1.39 -7.42 12.08
C GLU A 232 -0.72 -8.10 10.88
N LYS A 233 -0.17 -9.30 11.11
CA LYS A 233 0.44 -10.14 10.08
C LYS A 233 -0.37 -11.40 9.89
N TYR A 234 -0.68 -11.71 8.66
CA TYR A 234 -1.50 -12.86 8.27
C TYR A 234 -0.58 -13.98 7.75
N LYS A 235 -0.61 -15.12 8.45
CA LYS A 235 0.22 -16.29 8.14
C LYS A 235 -0.53 -17.31 7.30
#